data_ae5de2574c1bc1d707800840fb6594e2
#
_entry.id   ae5de2574c1bc1d707800840fb6594e2
#
_cell.length_a   1.000
_cell.length_b   1.000
_cell.length_c   1.000
_cell.angle_alpha   90.00
_cell.angle_beta   90.00
_cell.angle_gamma   90.00
#
_symmetry.space_group_name_H-M   'P 1'
#
loop_
_entity.id
_entity.type
_entity.pdbx_description
1 polymer ?
#
loop_
_entity_poly.entity_id
_entity_poly.type
_entity_poly.pdbx_seq_one_letter_code
_entity_poly.pdbx_strand_id
1 'polypeptide(L)'
;MQVERAQRGSKKQFMPPATKEELEEAVEIAREIRQRERYNRIDNYDPYPYQLAFHETGSMANQRLLMAANRIGKSYCGSMEMSYHLTGLYPEWWRGRRFYQPIVGWAGGVSNETTRDIVQFELLGSPDDPEAFGSGTIPKKHIIKTERKPGVPNAKSVALIKHVSGGNSSLHFKSYDMGQEKWQGRSVDVVWLDEEPGRDIYSQAVTRTLDRRGMVYMTYTPEAGMTETTSSFINRLQKGQSLTNATWDDASEKISSMKGENGHLSEAVMEQILSAYSPHEREMRRYGRPSIGSGLIFPVPEEKLITDPIELKDHWPRIAAIDFGWDHPTAVVWCAIDQEEDMFYVYDCYRASKASPSVHAQNIRSRPAFIPIAYPHDGNRRDSMGNPGLADQYRVLGCNFLLDHFTNPPALGENKGSNSIEEGLMAMIQLMEKGNFKVFSTLGDWFEEFRMYHRKGGKVVPFKDDLMSATRYAFQSQRFAISGKDPKWTKEIEYKNYGIV
;
A
#
# COMPACT_ATOMS: atom_id res chain seq x y z
N MET A 1 -76.84 21.86 9.91
CA MET A 1 -76.18 21.49 8.67
C MET A 1 -75.24 20.34 8.97
N GLN A 2 -75.73 19.14 8.66
CA GLN A 2 -75.01 17.88 8.86
C GLN A 2 -74.07 17.69 7.66
N VAL A 3 -72.79 17.39 7.94
CA VAL A 3 -71.84 17.00 6.92
C VAL A 3 -71.69 15.48 7.04
N GLU A 4 -72.23 14.77 6.08
CA GLU A 4 -72.05 13.31 5.87
C GLU A 4 -70.60 12.98 5.57
N ARG A 5 -69.99 12.17 6.44
CA ARG A 5 -68.75 11.48 6.16
C ARG A 5 -69.03 10.27 5.30
N ALA A 6 -68.69 10.34 4.01
CA ALA A 6 -68.62 9.19 3.13
C ALA A 6 -67.49 8.27 3.53
N GLN A 7 -67.79 7.16 4.18
CA GLN A 7 -66.88 6.00 4.33
C GLN A 7 -66.74 5.28 3.00
N ARG A 8 -65.59 5.49 2.29
CA ARG A 8 -65.19 4.60 1.21
C ARG A 8 -64.47 3.39 1.84
N GLY A 9 -65.23 2.31 2.07
CA GLY A 9 -64.71 1.00 2.38
C GLY A 9 -63.97 0.45 1.17
N SER A 10 -62.64 0.27 1.25
CA SER A 10 -61.90 -0.50 0.28
C SER A 10 -62.35 -1.95 0.39
N LYS A 11 -63.12 -2.44 -0.60
CA LYS A 11 -63.41 -3.86 -0.77
C LYS A 11 -62.05 -4.55 -1.01
N LYS A 12 -61.49 -5.25 -0.02
CA LYS A 12 -60.49 -6.27 -0.22
C LYS A 12 -61.13 -7.31 -1.13
N GLN A 13 -60.75 -7.32 -2.39
CA GLN A 13 -61.06 -8.38 -3.31
C GLN A 13 -60.41 -9.65 -2.78
N PHE A 14 -61.23 -10.58 -2.25
CA PHE A 14 -60.76 -11.91 -1.88
C PHE A 14 -60.42 -12.62 -3.21
N MET A 15 -59.10 -12.75 -3.47
CA MET A 15 -58.66 -13.67 -4.52
C MET A 15 -58.94 -15.10 -4.04
N PRO A 16 -59.55 -15.94 -4.83
CA PRO A 16 -59.69 -17.35 -4.46
C PRO A 16 -58.32 -17.97 -4.24
N PRO A 17 -58.20 -18.98 -3.37
CA PRO A 17 -56.91 -19.67 -3.18
C PRO A 17 -56.46 -20.25 -4.50
N ALA A 18 -55.22 -20.05 -4.87
CA ALA A 18 -54.62 -20.56 -6.12
C ALA A 18 -54.81 -22.08 -6.19
N THR A 19 -55.17 -22.56 -7.34
CA THR A 19 -55.25 -24.01 -7.63
C THR A 19 -53.88 -24.65 -7.55
N LYS A 20 -53.83 -25.98 -7.37
CA LYS A 20 -52.55 -26.74 -7.34
C LYS A 20 -51.73 -26.52 -8.63
N GLU A 21 -52.42 -26.47 -9.75
CA GLU A 21 -51.82 -26.27 -11.09
C GLU A 21 -51.20 -24.85 -11.19
N GLU A 22 -51.91 -23.81 -10.75
CA GLU A 22 -51.37 -22.42 -10.70
C GLU A 22 -50.18 -22.27 -9.76
N LEU A 23 -50.16 -23.03 -8.66
CA LEU A 23 -49.00 -23.06 -7.76
C LEU A 23 -47.80 -23.79 -8.37
N GLU A 24 -48.03 -24.90 -9.08
CA GLU A 24 -46.97 -25.63 -9.77
C GLU A 24 -46.38 -24.78 -10.91
N GLU A 25 -47.19 -24.12 -11.69
CA GLU A 25 -46.76 -23.21 -12.75
C GLU A 25 -45.99 -22.01 -12.18
N ALA A 26 -46.45 -21.41 -11.09
CA ALA A 26 -45.75 -20.31 -10.41
C ALA A 26 -44.38 -20.75 -9.86
N VAL A 27 -44.27 -21.98 -9.35
CA VAL A 27 -42.99 -22.55 -8.86
C VAL A 27 -42.04 -22.75 -10.04
N GLU A 28 -42.52 -23.23 -11.17
CA GLU A 28 -41.69 -23.44 -12.35
C GLU A 28 -41.18 -22.11 -12.93
N ILE A 29 -42.06 -21.12 -13.07
CA ILE A 29 -41.70 -19.77 -13.47
C ILE A 29 -40.67 -19.17 -12.50
N ALA A 30 -40.88 -19.31 -11.20
CA ALA A 30 -39.93 -18.81 -10.21
C ALA A 30 -38.57 -19.52 -10.28
N ARG A 31 -38.52 -20.81 -10.64
CA ARG A 31 -37.27 -21.54 -10.87
C ARG A 31 -36.57 -21.05 -12.15
N GLU A 32 -37.31 -20.82 -13.23
CA GLU A 32 -36.75 -20.27 -14.47
C GLU A 32 -36.18 -18.84 -14.23
N ILE A 33 -36.90 -18.00 -13.55
CA ILE A 33 -36.42 -16.63 -13.19
C ILE A 33 -35.12 -16.73 -12.40
N ARG A 34 -35.09 -17.52 -11.31
CA ARG A 34 -33.88 -17.72 -10.49
C ARG A 34 -32.72 -18.28 -11.31
N GLN A 35 -33.00 -19.19 -12.25
CA GLN A 35 -31.98 -19.76 -13.13
C GLN A 35 -31.43 -18.69 -14.10
N ARG A 36 -32.29 -17.86 -14.68
CA ARG A 36 -31.89 -16.73 -15.53
C ARG A 36 -31.07 -15.71 -14.75
N GLU A 37 -31.48 -15.34 -13.55
CA GLU A 37 -30.74 -14.43 -12.69
C GLU A 37 -29.37 -15.01 -12.31
N ARG A 38 -29.31 -16.29 -11.94
CA ARG A 38 -28.06 -16.99 -11.59
C ARG A 38 -27.02 -16.96 -12.71
N TYR A 39 -27.44 -17.12 -13.98
CA TYR A 39 -26.53 -17.22 -15.13
C TYR A 39 -26.39 -15.94 -15.94
N ASN A 40 -26.97 -14.84 -15.48
CA ASN A 40 -26.95 -13.56 -16.18
C ASN A 40 -26.73 -12.37 -15.22
N ARG A 41 -25.74 -12.48 -14.34
CA ARG A 41 -25.41 -11.42 -13.37
C ARG A 41 -25.05 -10.10 -14.05
N ILE A 42 -24.51 -10.13 -15.26
CA ILE A 42 -24.06 -8.93 -15.97
C ILE A 42 -25.22 -7.96 -16.27
N ASP A 43 -26.42 -8.48 -16.61
CA ASP A 43 -27.60 -7.66 -16.90
C ASP A 43 -28.31 -7.21 -15.60
N ASN A 44 -28.09 -7.96 -14.51
CA ASN A 44 -28.69 -7.69 -13.21
C ASN A 44 -27.81 -6.83 -12.29
N TYR A 45 -26.61 -6.45 -12.75
CA TYR A 45 -25.73 -5.61 -11.95
C TYR A 45 -26.39 -4.30 -11.56
N ASP A 46 -26.35 -4.03 -10.28
CA ASP A 46 -26.91 -2.84 -9.64
C ASP A 46 -25.82 -2.13 -8.83
N PRO A 47 -25.02 -1.25 -9.46
CA PRO A 47 -23.87 -0.65 -8.83
C PRO A 47 -24.27 0.42 -7.80
N TYR A 48 -23.48 0.48 -6.72
CA TYR A 48 -23.49 1.61 -5.80
C TYR A 48 -22.82 2.85 -6.43
N PRO A 49 -23.08 4.06 -5.91
CA PRO A 49 -22.50 5.29 -6.46
C PRO A 49 -20.98 5.28 -6.61
N TYR A 50 -20.25 4.71 -5.67
CA TYR A 50 -18.78 4.61 -5.74
C TYR A 50 -18.31 3.66 -6.86
N GLN A 51 -19.07 2.60 -7.15
CA GLN A 51 -18.77 1.67 -8.25
C GLN A 51 -19.03 2.33 -9.60
N LEU A 52 -20.12 3.09 -9.72
CA LEU A 52 -20.38 3.91 -10.91
C LEU A 52 -19.25 4.90 -11.16
N ALA A 53 -18.83 5.64 -10.12
CA ALA A 53 -17.72 6.59 -10.20
C ALA A 53 -16.43 5.89 -10.63
N PHE A 54 -16.12 4.72 -10.07
CA PHE A 54 -14.95 3.94 -10.47
C PHE A 54 -15.01 3.53 -11.96
N HIS A 55 -16.12 3.02 -12.44
CA HIS A 55 -16.29 2.65 -13.85
C HIS A 55 -16.14 3.87 -14.77
N GLU A 56 -16.72 5.00 -14.41
CA GLU A 56 -16.68 6.23 -15.20
C GLU A 56 -15.24 6.76 -15.38
N THR A 57 -14.40 6.68 -14.35
CA THR A 57 -12.99 7.09 -14.44
C THR A 57 -12.20 6.36 -15.52
N GLY A 58 -12.65 5.17 -15.95
CA GLY A 58 -12.06 4.40 -17.05
C GLY A 58 -12.08 5.11 -18.40
N SER A 59 -12.90 6.16 -18.56
CA SER A 59 -12.91 6.99 -19.79
C SER A 59 -11.71 7.94 -19.86
N MET A 60 -11.13 8.32 -18.73
CA MET A 60 -10.07 9.35 -18.60
C MET A 60 -8.74 8.80 -18.08
N ALA A 61 -8.78 7.75 -17.26
CA ALA A 61 -7.61 7.18 -16.62
C ALA A 61 -7.35 5.75 -17.09
N ASN A 62 -6.10 5.45 -17.42
CA ASN A 62 -5.65 4.12 -17.82
C ASN A 62 -4.98 3.33 -16.69
N GLN A 63 -4.74 3.95 -15.55
CA GLN A 63 -4.25 3.31 -14.33
C GLN A 63 -5.19 3.72 -13.19
N ARG A 64 -5.92 2.77 -12.63
CA ARG A 64 -6.98 3.08 -11.67
C ARG A 64 -6.89 2.21 -10.43
N LEU A 65 -7.20 2.80 -9.29
CA LEU A 65 -7.31 2.11 -8.02
C LEU A 65 -8.69 2.33 -7.40
N LEU A 66 -9.39 1.23 -7.13
CA LEU A 66 -10.50 1.18 -6.19
C LEU A 66 -9.95 0.73 -4.84
N MET A 67 -9.62 1.69 -4.00
CA MET A 67 -9.16 1.46 -2.64
C MET A 67 -10.36 1.52 -1.70
N ALA A 68 -10.71 0.39 -1.09
CA ALA A 68 -12.00 0.29 -0.47
C ALA A 68 -11.99 -0.56 0.81
N ALA A 69 -12.93 -0.30 1.69
CA ALA A 69 -13.21 -1.09 2.87
C ALA A 69 -13.49 -2.57 2.50
N ASN A 70 -13.36 -3.46 3.48
CA ASN A 70 -13.66 -4.87 3.24
C ASN A 70 -15.16 -5.12 3.10
N ARG A 71 -15.52 -6.12 2.28
CA ARG A 71 -16.91 -6.61 2.09
C ARG A 71 -17.91 -5.62 1.50
N ILE A 72 -17.45 -4.59 0.80
CA ILE A 72 -18.36 -3.65 0.11
C ILE A 72 -18.52 -3.96 -1.39
N GLY A 73 -17.99 -5.07 -1.89
CA GLY A 73 -18.18 -5.48 -3.28
C GLY A 73 -17.11 -4.98 -4.26
N LYS A 74 -15.88 -4.70 -3.79
CA LYS A 74 -14.78 -4.24 -4.67
C LYS A 74 -14.38 -5.27 -5.73
N SER A 75 -14.19 -6.54 -5.36
CA SER A 75 -13.84 -7.61 -6.32
C SER A 75 -14.98 -7.88 -7.30
N TYR A 76 -16.23 -7.78 -6.84
CA TYR A 76 -17.41 -7.87 -7.70
C TYR A 76 -17.47 -6.72 -8.70
N CYS A 77 -17.19 -5.48 -8.29
CA CYS A 77 -17.05 -4.32 -9.17
C CYS A 77 -15.97 -4.55 -10.23
N GLY A 78 -14.77 -5.01 -9.83
CA GLY A 78 -13.67 -5.33 -10.74
C GLY A 78 -14.03 -6.43 -11.75
N SER A 79 -14.71 -7.48 -11.30
CA SER A 79 -15.15 -8.57 -12.17
C SER A 79 -16.22 -8.15 -13.18
N MET A 80 -17.14 -7.26 -12.78
CA MET A 80 -18.15 -6.69 -13.69
C MET A 80 -17.48 -5.87 -14.79
N GLU A 81 -16.52 -5.02 -14.46
CA GLU A 81 -15.80 -4.25 -15.46
C GLU A 81 -15.06 -5.15 -16.45
N MET A 82 -14.33 -6.17 -15.95
CA MET A 82 -13.66 -7.15 -16.79
C MET A 82 -14.65 -7.86 -17.73
N SER A 83 -15.81 -8.24 -17.20
CA SER A 83 -16.85 -8.94 -17.98
C SER A 83 -17.43 -8.06 -19.11
N TYR A 84 -17.66 -6.77 -18.85
CA TYR A 84 -18.08 -5.83 -19.89
C TYR A 84 -17.03 -5.69 -20.98
N HIS A 85 -15.76 -5.58 -20.61
CA HIS A 85 -14.68 -5.45 -21.58
C HIS A 85 -14.47 -6.72 -22.43
N LEU A 86 -14.58 -7.89 -21.81
CA LEU A 86 -14.42 -9.18 -22.51
C LEU A 86 -15.57 -9.50 -23.45
N THR A 87 -16.80 -9.17 -23.06
CA THR A 87 -18.02 -9.52 -23.79
C THR A 87 -18.49 -8.43 -24.76
N GLY A 88 -18.20 -7.16 -24.45
CA GLY A 88 -18.74 -6.00 -25.14
C GLY A 88 -20.20 -5.67 -24.73
N LEU A 89 -20.76 -6.33 -23.71
CA LEU A 89 -22.14 -6.14 -23.21
C LEU A 89 -22.24 -4.91 -22.30
N TYR A 90 -21.87 -3.73 -22.78
CA TYR A 90 -21.95 -2.50 -21.97
C TYR A 90 -23.40 -2.06 -21.81
N PRO A 91 -23.86 -1.83 -20.55
CA PRO A 91 -25.21 -1.31 -20.30
C PRO A 91 -25.34 0.17 -20.76
N GLU A 92 -26.56 0.66 -20.86
CA GLU A 92 -26.84 2.02 -21.31
C GLU A 92 -26.22 3.11 -20.39
N TRP A 93 -26.19 2.83 -19.09
CA TRP A 93 -25.60 3.75 -18.10
C TRP A 93 -24.08 3.81 -18.12
N TRP A 94 -23.38 2.89 -18.83
CA TRP A 94 -21.92 2.82 -18.85
C TRP A 94 -21.29 4.07 -19.45
N ARG A 95 -20.49 4.78 -18.65
CA ARG A 95 -19.74 5.99 -19.05
C ARG A 95 -18.23 5.76 -19.12
N GLY A 96 -17.75 4.60 -18.71
CA GLY A 96 -16.33 4.23 -18.76
C GLY A 96 -15.85 3.94 -20.18
N ARG A 97 -14.60 3.50 -20.28
CA ARG A 97 -14.02 3.08 -21.56
C ARG A 97 -14.78 1.90 -22.16
N ARG A 98 -14.91 1.89 -23.50
CA ARG A 98 -15.51 0.77 -24.25
C ARG A 98 -14.49 0.16 -25.20
N PHE A 99 -14.48 -1.16 -25.29
CA PHE A 99 -13.77 -1.91 -26.32
C PHE A 99 -14.80 -2.45 -27.30
N TYR A 100 -14.65 -2.10 -28.56
CA TYR A 100 -15.58 -2.50 -29.64
C TYR A 100 -15.14 -3.75 -30.39
N GLN A 101 -14.00 -4.32 -30.01
CA GLN A 101 -13.40 -5.52 -30.59
C GLN A 101 -12.98 -6.47 -29.46
N PRO A 102 -12.83 -7.78 -29.77
CA PRO A 102 -12.29 -8.73 -28.80
C PRO A 102 -10.96 -8.29 -28.21
N ILE A 103 -10.78 -8.50 -26.92
CA ILE A 103 -9.60 -8.08 -26.16
C ILE A 103 -8.81 -9.25 -25.59
N VAL A 104 -7.57 -8.95 -25.20
CA VAL A 104 -6.75 -9.79 -24.34
C VAL A 104 -6.76 -9.20 -22.96
N GLY A 105 -7.38 -9.91 -22.01
CA GLY A 105 -7.43 -9.52 -20.59
C GLY A 105 -6.56 -10.41 -19.71
N TRP A 106 -5.96 -9.82 -18.69
CA TRP A 106 -5.36 -10.53 -17.56
C TRP A 106 -6.12 -10.20 -16.30
N ALA A 107 -6.39 -11.22 -15.49
CA ALA A 107 -6.96 -11.06 -14.15
C ALA A 107 -6.11 -11.84 -13.15
N GLY A 108 -5.72 -11.21 -12.04
CA GLY A 108 -4.80 -11.80 -11.10
C GLY A 108 -5.07 -11.44 -9.65
N GLY A 109 -4.60 -12.32 -8.75
CA GLY A 109 -4.64 -12.19 -7.31
C GLY A 109 -3.32 -12.64 -6.67
N VAL A 110 -3.29 -12.70 -5.35
CA VAL A 110 -2.07 -12.91 -4.55
C VAL A 110 -1.43 -14.26 -4.84
N SER A 111 -2.20 -15.36 -4.79
CA SER A 111 -1.75 -16.72 -5.09
C SER A 111 -2.63 -17.39 -6.14
N ASN A 112 -2.21 -18.56 -6.59
CA ASN A 112 -3.02 -19.34 -7.54
C ASN A 112 -4.35 -19.76 -6.92
N GLU A 113 -4.36 -20.13 -5.64
CA GLU A 113 -5.55 -20.51 -4.89
C GLU A 113 -6.49 -19.31 -4.71
N THR A 114 -5.97 -18.17 -4.24
CA THR A 114 -6.80 -16.95 -4.09
C THR A 114 -7.32 -16.44 -5.43
N THR A 115 -6.54 -16.56 -6.50
CA THR A 115 -7.01 -16.23 -7.86
C THR A 115 -8.16 -17.14 -8.30
N ARG A 116 -8.11 -18.45 -7.97
CA ARG A 116 -9.20 -19.40 -8.22
C ARG A 116 -10.44 -19.06 -7.38
N ASP A 117 -10.25 -18.87 -6.06
CA ASP A 117 -11.34 -18.79 -5.10
C ASP A 117 -12.04 -17.43 -5.10
N ILE A 118 -11.39 -16.38 -5.61
CA ILE A 118 -11.94 -15.02 -5.66
C ILE A 118 -12.13 -14.60 -7.13
N VAL A 119 -11.05 -14.41 -7.88
CA VAL A 119 -11.10 -13.81 -9.22
C VAL A 119 -11.83 -14.70 -10.22
N GLN A 120 -11.48 -16.00 -10.26
CA GLN A 120 -12.15 -16.97 -11.11
C GLN A 120 -13.59 -17.20 -10.65
N PHE A 121 -13.82 -17.28 -9.33
CA PHE A 121 -15.16 -17.43 -8.75
C PHE A 121 -16.09 -16.30 -9.20
N GLU A 122 -15.65 -15.04 -9.06
CA GLU A 122 -16.47 -13.89 -9.48
C GLU A 122 -16.74 -13.90 -10.99
N LEU A 123 -15.77 -14.24 -11.82
CA LEU A 123 -15.89 -14.19 -13.26
C LEU A 123 -16.64 -15.40 -13.86
N LEU A 124 -16.40 -16.62 -13.36
CA LEU A 124 -16.87 -17.86 -13.97
C LEU A 124 -17.85 -18.65 -13.10
N GLY A 125 -18.00 -18.34 -11.81
CA GLY A 125 -18.77 -19.11 -10.83
C GLY A 125 -17.89 -20.05 -9.99
N SER A 126 -18.52 -20.77 -9.04
CA SER A 126 -17.80 -21.61 -8.09
C SER A 126 -16.91 -22.64 -8.78
N PRO A 127 -15.62 -22.71 -8.40
CA PRO A 127 -14.71 -23.71 -8.97
C PRO A 127 -15.02 -25.15 -8.49
N ASP A 128 -15.70 -25.30 -7.35
CA ASP A 128 -15.97 -26.59 -6.72
C ASP A 128 -17.34 -27.18 -7.11
N ASP A 129 -18.21 -26.37 -7.72
CA ASP A 129 -19.52 -26.79 -8.20
C ASP A 129 -19.57 -26.69 -9.74
N PRO A 130 -19.50 -27.85 -10.45
CA PRO A 130 -19.61 -27.86 -11.92
C PRO A 130 -20.90 -27.24 -12.45
N GLU A 131 -22.01 -27.29 -11.69
CA GLU A 131 -23.28 -26.70 -12.07
C GLU A 131 -23.28 -25.17 -11.91
N ALA A 132 -22.44 -24.64 -11.03
CA ALA A 132 -22.24 -23.21 -10.88
C ALA A 132 -21.37 -22.59 -11.98
N PHE A 133 -20.76 -23.37 -12.86
CA PHE A 133 -19.95 -22.86 -13.95
C PHE A 133 -20.78 -21.99 -14.92
N GLY A 134 -20.33 -20.74 -15.08
CA GLY A 134 -21.05 -19.72 -15.86
C GLY A 134 -22.08 -18.93 -15.04
N SER A 135 -22.13 -19.13 -13.72
CA SER A 135 -22.92 -18.30 -12.79
C SER A 135 -22.13 -17.09 -12.25
N GLY A 136 -20.93 -16.86 -12.75
CA GLY A 136 -20.16 -15.64 -12.45
C GLY A 136 -20.67 -14.43 -13.23
N THR A 137 -19.86 -13.36 -13.27
CA THR A 137 -20.20 -12.12 -13.98
C THR A 137 -20.13 -12.26 -15.50
N ILE A 138 -19.38 -13.25 -16.03
CA ILE A 138 -19.40 -13.59 -17.47
C ILE A 138 -20.55 -14.57 -17.72
N PRO A 139 -21.57 -14.19 -18.53
CA PRO A 139 -22.70 -15.06 -18.80
C PRO A 139 -22.27 -16.37 -19.45
N LYS A 140 -22.85 -17.49 -19.02
CA LYS A 140 -22.53 -18.84 -19.50
C LYS A 140 -22.50 -18.95 -21.04
N LYS A 141 -23.45 -18.30 -21.70
CA LYS A 141 -23.57 -18.27 -23.20
C LYS A 141 -22.39 -17.61 -23.91
N HIS A 142 -21.60 -16.82 -23.19
CA HIS A 142 -20.39 -16.16 -23.72
C HIS A 142 -19.11 -16.94 -23.44
N ILE A 143 -19.10 -17.91 -22.52
CA ILE A 143 -17.93 -18.75 -22.23
C ILE A 143 -17.84 -19.87 -23.27
N ILE A 144 -16.85 -19.78 -24.18
CA ILE A 144 -16.67 -20.76 -25.27
C ILE A 144 -15.86 -21.96 -24.78
N LYS A 145 -14.72 -21.68 -24.14
CA LYS A 145 -13.77 -22.72 -23.74
C LYS A 145 -12.96 -22.21 -22.52
N THR A 146 -12.59 -23.15 -21.66
CA THR A 146 -11.59 -22.86 -20.59
C THR A 146 -10.50 -23.91 -20.63
N GLU A 147 -9.29 -23.51 -20.23
CA GLU A 147 -8.14 -24.39 -20.08
C GLU A 147 -7.81 -24.54 -18.60
N ARG A 148 -7.50 -25.77 -18.17
CA ARG A 148 -7.12 -26.03 -16.78
C ARG A 148 -5.72 -25.52 -16.50
N LYS A 149 -5.50 -25.03 -15.28
CA LYS A 149 -4.18 -24.68 -14.80
C LYS A 149 -3.50 -25.91 -14.20
N PRO A 150 -2.32 -26.32 -14.70
CA PRO A 150 -1.60 -27.45 -14.09
C PRO A 150 -1.21 -27.16 -12.64
N GLY A 151 -1.30 -28.19 -11.79
CA GLY A 151 -0.83 -28.13 -10.39
C GLY A 151 -1.81 -27.50 -9.40
N VAL A 152 -2.92 -26.90 -9.86
CA VAL A 152 -3.92 -26.29 -8.98
C VAL A 152 -5.31 -26.86 -9.30
N PRO A 153 -5.93 -27.64 -8.40
CA PRO A 153 -7.24 -28.24 -8.64
C PRO A 153 -8.28 -27.17 -8.98
N ASN A 154 -9.14 -27.46 -9.97
CA ASN A 154 -10.25 -26.61 -10.44
C ASN A 154 -9.87 -25.22 -10.96
N ALA A 155 -8.60 -24.82 -10.90
CA ALA A 155 -8.15 -23.55 -11.44
C ALA A 155 -8.10 -23.55 -12.97
N LYS A 156 -8.41 -22.41 -13.57
CA LYS A 156 -8.29 -22.16 -15.00
C LYS A 156 -7.06 -21.30 -15.29
N SER A 157 -6.39 -21.57 -16.39
CA SER A 157 -5.30 -20.74 -16.90
C SER A 157 -5.81 -19.71 -17.89
N VAL A 158 -6.77 -20.12 -18.76
CA VAL A 158 -7.32 -19.28 -19.83
C VAL A 158 -8.82 -19.55 -19.94
N ALA A 159 -9.58 -18.48 -20.23
CA ALA A 159 -10.95 -18.58 -20.69
C ALA A 159 -11.10 -17.81 -22.01
N LEU A 160 -11.77 -18.44 -22.99
CA LEU A 160 -12.11 -17.85 -24.27
C LEU A 160 -13.56 -17.37 -24.23
N ILE A 161 -13.78 -16.08 -24.45
CA ILE A 161 -15.05 -15.40 -24.23
C ILE A 161 -15.56 -14.81 -25.55
N LYS A 162 -16.79 -15.13 -25.94
CA LYS A 162 -17.44 -14.56 -27.11
C LYS A 162 -17.73 -13.08 -26.94
N HIS A 163 -17.22 -12.26 -27.86
CA HIS A 163 -17.49 -10.82 -27.90
C HIS A 163 -18.68 -10.50 -28.79
N VAL A 164 -19.49 -9.50 -28.47
CA VAL A 164 -20.71 -9.14 -29.26
C VAL A 164 -20.40 -8.65 -30.65
N SER A 165 -19.23 -8.11 -30.93
CA SER A 165 -18.83 -7.69 -32.29
C SER A 165 -18.45 -8.84 -33.22
N GLY A 166 -18.46 -10.07 -32.71
CA GLY A 166 -17.89 -11.25 -33.37
C GLY A 166 -16.45 -11.50 -32.92
N GLY A 167 -15.98 -12.73 -33.05
CA GLY A 167 -14.68 -13.14 -32.54
C GLY A 167 -14.68 -13.37 -31.04
N ASN A 168 -13.50 -13.61 -30.50
CA ASN A 168 -13.34 -14.05 -29.11
C ASN A 168 -12.26 -13.24 -28.35
N SER A 169 -12.61 -12.76 -27.18
CA SER A 169 -11.68 -12.25 -26.20
C SER A 169 -10.99 -13.39 -25.45
N SER A 170 -9.76 -13.21 -25.02
CA SER A 170 -9.03 -14.18 -24.20
C SER A 170 -8.72 -13.60 -22.82
N LEU A 171 -9.16 -14.30 -21.78
CA LEU A 171 -8.87 -13.97 -20.41
C LEU A 171 -7.82 -14.93 -19.83
N HIS A 172 -6.75 -14.43 -19.28
CA HIS A 172 -5.69 -15.22 -18.63
C HIS A 172 -5.68 -14.97 -17.14
N PHE A 173 -5.75 -16.05 -16.36
CA PHE A 173 -5.64 -16.00 -14.91
C PHE A 173 -4.18 -16.09 -14.47
N LYS A 174 -3.73 -15.12 -13.68
CA LYS A 174 -2.36 -15.00 -13.18
C LYS A 174 -2.36 -14.85 -11.67
N SER A 175 -1.20 -15.03 -11.05
CA SER A 175 -1.03 -14.77 -9.61
C SER A 175 0.32 -14.10 -9.37
N TYR A 176 0.41 -13.35 -8.26
CA TYR A 176 1.62 -12.58 -7.94
C TYR A 176 2.76 -13.49 -7.50
N ASP A 177 2.46 -14.62 -6.85
CA ASP A 177 3.42 -15.64 -6.42
C ASP A 177 4.17 -16.33 -7.57
N MET A 178 3.68 -16.19 -8.80
CA MET A 178 4.39 -16.67 -9.99
C MET A 178 5.64 -15.84 -10.33
N GLY A 179 5.83 -14.70 -9.65
CA GLY A 179 6.93 -13.77 -9.89
C GLY A 179 6.75 -12.90 -11.13
N GLN A 180 7.49 -11.79 -11.17
CA GLN A 180 7.39 -10.78 -12.23
C GLN A 180 7.65 -11.32 -13.65
N GLU A 181 8.47 -12.36 -13.79
CA GLU A 181 8.80 -12.96 -15.10
C GLU A 181 7.56 -13.50 -15.82
N LYS A 182 6.60 -14.05 -15.08
CA LYS A 182 5.33 -14.54 -15.65
C LYS A 182 4.39 -13.41 -16.07
N TRP A 183 4.65 -12.18 -15.64
CA TRP A 183 3.93 -10.97 -16.06
C TRP A 183 4.61 -10.26 -17.25
N GLN A 184 5.70 -10.83 -17.75
CA GLN A 184 6.36 -10.42 -18.98
C GLN A 184 5.71 -11.13 -20.20
N GLY A 185 6.05 -10.68 -21.40
CA GLY A 185 5.63 -11.30 -22.66
C GLY A 185 4.77 -10.37 -23.51
N ARG A 186 3.63 -10.88 -24.00
CA ARG A 186 2.79 -10.17 -24.97
C ARG A 186 2.05 -8.97 -24.39
N SER A 187 1.72 -8.01 -25.26
CA SER A 187 0.88 -6.86 -24.94
C SER A 187 -0.58 -7.27 -24.71
N VAL A 188 -1.26 -6.60 -23.79
CA VAL A 188 -2.64 -6.86 -23.38
C VAL A 188 -3.46 -5.56 -23.37
N ASP A 189 -4.78 -5.70 -23.44
CA ASP A 189 -5.70 -4.57 -23.50
C ASP A 189 -6.15 -4.14 -22.10
N VAL A 190 -6.41 -5.12 -21.20
CA VAL A 190 -6.91 -4.86 -19.86
C VAL A 190 -6.20 -5.77 -18.84
N VAL A 191 -5.78 -5.20 -17.73
CA VAL A 191 -5.27 -5.95 -16.56
C VAL A 191 -6.09 -5.58 -15.34
N TRP A 192 -6.65 -6.57 -14.68
CA TRP A 192 -7.27 -6.46 -13.38
C TRP A 192 -6.40 -7.14 -12.32
N LEU A 193 -6.02 -6.41 -11.29
CA LEU A 193 -5.24 -6.88 -10.14
C LEU A 193 -6.13 -6.80 -8.90
N ASP A 194 -6.59 -7.96 -8.41
CA ASP A 194 -7.38 -8.06 -7.19
C ASP A 194 -6.46 -8.33 -6.00
N GLU A 195 -6.62 -7.57 -4.96
CA GLU A 195 -5.68 -7.33 -3.87
C GLU A 195 -4.39 -6.61 -4.32
N GLU A 196 -3.66 -6.03 -3.35
CA GLU A 196 -2.52 -5.17 -3.64
C GLU A 196 -1.34 -5.95 -4.23
N PRO A 197 -0.90 -5.63 -5.46
CA PRO A 197 0.29 -6.25 -6.03
C PRO A 197 1.57 -5.61 -5.49
N GLY A 198 2.66 -6.37 -5.50
CA GLY A 198 4.00 -5.78 -5.39
C GLY A 198 4.26 -4.77 -6.51
N ARG A 199 5.14 -3.80 -6.26
CA ARG A 199 5.46 -2.75 -7.22
C ARG A 199 5.99 -3.28 -8.56
N ASP A 200 6.76 -4.37 -8.50
CA ASP A 200 7.29 -5.08 -9.65
C ASP A 200 6.17 -5.63 -10.57
N ILE A 201 5.17 -6.31 -9.99
CA ILE A 201 4.01 -6.83 -10.73
C ILE A 201 3.19 -5.70 -11.33
N TYR A 202 2.91 -4.64 -10.56
CA TYR A 202 2.19 -3.47 -11.05
C TYR A 202 2.90 -2.81 -12.23
N SER A 203 4.21 -2.60 -12.14
CA SER A 203 5.01 -1.99 -13.20
C SER A 203 5.02 -2.85 -14.48
N GLN A 204 5.09 -4.19 -14.33
CA GLN A 204 4.95 -5.09 -15.48
C GLN A 204 3.56 -5.01 -16.11
N ALA A 205 2.50 -5.00 -15.31
CA ALA A 205 1.13 -4.87 -15.81
C ALA A 205 0.94 -3.58 -16.63
N VAL A 206 1.41 -2.44 -16.10
CA VAL A 206 1.38 -1.15 -16.81
C VAL A 206 2.14 -1.24 -18.14
N THR A 207 3.37 -1.78 -18.12
CA THR A 207 4.19 -1.92 -19.33
C THR A 207 3.50 -2.75 -20.41
N ARG A 208 2.79 -3.84 -20.04
CA ARG A 208 2.10 -4.71 -21.01
C ARG A 208 0.89 -4.07 -21.68
N THR A 209 0.33 -3.00 -21.08
CA THR A 209 -0.83 -2.30 -21.67
C THR A 209 -0.44 -1.13 -22.57
N LEU A 210 0.82 -0.69 -22.58
CA LEU A 210 1.26 0.51 -23.31
C LEU A 210 1.03 0.42 -24.82
N ASP A 211 1.50 -0.66 -25.48
CA ASP A 211 1.45 -0.80 -26.93
C ASP A 211 0.01 -0.81 -27.48
N ARG A 212 -0.93 -1.31 -26.67
CA ARG A 212 -2.34 -1.38 -27.03
C ARG A 212 -3.15 -0.19 -26.51
N ARG A 213 -2.46 0.79 -25.89
CA ARG A 213 -3.14 1.87 -25.16
C ARG A 213 -4.20 1.33 -24.21
N GLY A 214 -3.88 0.20 -23.56
CA GLY A 214 -4.78 -0.52 -22.68
C GLY A 214 -4.93 0.16 -21.32
N MET A 215 -5.44 -0.60 -20.34
CA MET A 215 -5.65 -0.10 -18.97
C MET A 215 -5.27 -1.13 -17.92
N VAL A 216 -4.87 -0.64 -16.76
CA VAL A 216 -4.67 -1.43 -15.54
C VAL A 216 -5.60 -0.88 -14.48
N TYR A 217 -6.32 -1.74 -13.79
CA TYR A 217 -7.03 -1.33 -12.59
C TYR A 217 -6.85 -2.34 -11.46
N MET A 218 -6.89 -1.81 -10.25
CA MET A 218 -6.68 -2.55 -9.01
C MET A 218 -7.89 -2.40 -8.09
N THR A 219 -8.20 -3.45 -7.35
CA THR A 219 -9.29 -3.49 -6.38
C THR A 219 -8.76 -4.09 -5.08
N TYR A 220 -8.46 -3.27 -4.07
CA TYR A 220 -7.94 -3.78 -2.80
C TYR A 220 -8.29 -2.93 -1.58
N THR A 221 -8.16 -3.55 -0.41
CA THR A 221 -8.07 -2.86 0.87
C THR A 221 -6.59 -2.72 1.23
N PRO A 222 -6.10 -1.54 1.64
CA PRO A 222 -4.67 -1.31 1.87
C PRO A 222 -4.18 -1.95 3.18
N GLU A 223 -4.24 -3.29 3.26
CA GLU A 223 -3.89 -4.06 4.46
C GLU A 223 -2.40 -4.01 4.80
N ALA A 224 -1.56 -3.80 3.79
CA ALA A 224 -0.12 -3.64 3.97
C ALA A 224 0.29 -2.20 4.43
N GLY A 225 -0.69 -1.33 4.70
CA GLY A 225 -0.45 0.07 5.06
C GLY A 225 -0.06 0.93 3.86
N MET A 226 0.84 1.91 4.09
CA MET A 226 1.27 2.86 3.08
C MET A 226 2.44 2.30 2.24
N THR A 227 2.14 1.38 1.33
CA THR A 227 3.13 0.83 0.40
C THR A 227 3.50 1.85 -0.68
N GLU A 228 4.51 1.54 -1.51
CA GLU A 228 4.87 2.38 -2.65
C GLU A 228 3.72 2.49 -3.67
N THR A 229 3.03 1.39 -3.96
CA THR A 229 1.90 1.37 -4.89
C THR A 229 0.77 2.25 -4.34
N THR A 230 0.34 2.03 -3.09
CA THR A 230 -0.69 2.82 -2.41
C THR A 230 -0.30 4.30 -2.32
N SER A 231 0.93 4.62 -1.91
CA SER A 231 1.45 5.98 -1.81
C SER A 231 1.42 6.74 -3.14
N SER A 232 1.72 6.05 -4.26
CA SER A 232 1.70 6.66 -5.59
C SER A 232 0.31 7.15 -6.02
N PHE A 233 -0.75 6.50 -5.52
CA PHE A 233 -2.13 6.90 -5.79
C PHE A 233 -2.70 7.92 -4.79
N ILE A 234 -2.22 7.92 -3.54
CA ILE A 234 -2.70 8.86 -2.52
C ILE A 234 -1.98 10.20 -2.60
N ASN A 235 -0.63 10.17 -2.63
CA ASN A 235 0.18 11.36 -2.42
C ASN A 235 0.62 12.05 -3.72
N ARG A 236 0.67 11.32 -4.85
CA ARG A 236 1.25 11.82 -6.11
C ARG A 236 0.51 11.27 -7.34
N LEU A 237 -0.80 11.49 -7.44
CA LEU A 237 -1.56 11.12 -8.64
C LEU A 237 -0.91 11.69 -9.89
N GLN A 238 -0.49 10.80 -10.79
CA GLN A 238 0.08 11.17 -12.08
C GLN A 238 -1.02 11.32 -13.14
N LYS A 239 -0.68 12.00 -14.24
CA LYS A 239 -1.58 12.08 -15.39
C LYS A 239 -1.95 10.69 -15.89
N GLY A 240 -3.22 10.40 -16.02
CA GLY A 240 -3.74 9.09 -16.42
C GLY A 240 -3.96 8.12 -15.26
N GLN A 241 -3.73 8.55 -14.01
CA GLN A 241 -4.10 7.79 -12.81
C GLN A 241 -5.38 8.32 -12.19
N SER A 242 -6.15 7.46 -11.53
CA SER A 242 -7.28 7.84 -10.67
C SER A 242 -7.37 6.94 -9.45
N LEU A 243 -7.84 7.52 -8.35
CA LEU A 243 -8.14 6.86 -7.09
C LEU A 243 -9.62 7.04 -6.79
N THR A 244 -10.33 5.94 -6.58
CA THR A 244 -11.66 5.90 -5.98
C THR A 244 -11.51 5.27 -4.60
N ASN A 245 -11.88 6.01 -3.55
CA ASN A 245 -11.90 5.49 -2.19
C ASN A 245 -13.37 5.20 -1.81
N ALA A 246 -13.61 4.07 -1.18
CA ALA A 246 -14.93 3.70 -0.70
C ALA A 246 -14.88 3.08 0.70
N THR A 247 -15.87 3.42 1.50
CA THR A 247 -16.01 3.09 2.92
C THR A 247 -17.19 2.15 3.15
N TRP A 248 -17.37 1.63 4.33
CA TRP A 248 -18.60 0.90 4.67
C TRP A 248 -19.86 1.75 4.54
N ASP A 249 -19.73 3.06 4.77
CA ASP A 249 -20.87 3.97 4.65
C ASP A 249 -21.41 4.00 3.21
N ASP A 250 -20.54 3.79 2.20
CA ASP A 250 -20.89 3.74 0.77
C ASP A 250 -21.63 2.46 0.35
N ALA A 251 -21.73 1.46 1.22
CA ALA A 251 -22.51 0.23 1.04
C ALA A 251 -23.50 -0.01 2.18
N SER A 252 -23.74 1.01 3.03
CA SER A 252 -24.67 0.94 4.15
C SER A 252 -26.12 0.98 3.69
N GLU A 253 -27.02 0.51 4.53
CA GLU A 253 -28.49 0.56 4.28
C GLU A 253 -29.04 1.97 4.06
N LYS A 254 -28.24 3.03 4.35
CA LYS A 254 -28.59 4.44 4.10
C LYS A 254 -28.31 4.89 2.67
N ILE A 255 -27.56 4.11 1.91
CA ILE A 255 -27.18 4.39 0.52
C ILE A 255 -28.03 3.54 -0.39
N SER A 256 -28.54 4.12 -1.46
CA SER A 256 -29.24 3.38 -2.49
C SER A 256 -28.35 3.09 -3.67
N SER A 257 -28.47 1.87 -4.21
CA SER A 257 -27.89 1.48 -5.48
C SER A 257 -28.52 2.26 -6.65
N MET A 258 -28.02 2.06 -7.85
CA MET A 258 -28.56 2.71 -9.05
C MET A 258 -30.04 2.39 -9.30
N LYS A 259 -30.47 1.15 -8.97
CA LYS A 259 -31.88 0.72 -9.11
C LYS A 259 -32.74 1.05 -7.89
N GLY A 260 -32.19 1.65 -6.85
CA GLY A 260 -32.89 2.09 -5.64
C GLY A 260 -32.93 1.06 -4.51
N GLU A 261 -32.17 -0.03 -4.60
CA GLU A 261 -32.03 -0.98 -3.50
C GLU A 261 -31.09 -0.44 -2.42
N ASN A 262 -31.44 -0.68 -1.16
CA ASN A 262 -30.60 -0.26 -0.05
C ASN A 262 -29.31 -1.08 0.04
N GLY A 263 -28.24 -0.47 0.54
CA GLY A 263 -26.99 -1.14 0.80
C GLY A 263 -27.14 -2.34 1.76
N HIS A 264 -26.23 -3.28 1.65
CA HIS A 264 -26.29 -4.56 2.36
C HIS A 264 -25.66 -4.54 3.76
N LEU A 265 -25.02 -3.44 4.15
CA LEU A 265 -24.38 -3.30 5.47
C LEU A 265 -25.29 -2.53 6.43
N SER A 266 -25.87 -3.24 7.38
CA SER A 266 -26.60 -2.58 8.49
C SER A 266 -25.63 -2.06 9.56
N GLU A 267 -26.05 -1.03 10.28
CA GLU A 267 -25.24 -0.42 11.36
C GLU A 267 -24.86 -1.46 12.44
N ALA A 268 -25.80 -2.33 12.80
CA ALA A 268 -25.56 -3.39 13.77
C ALA A 268 -24.48 -4.40 13.31
N VAL A 269 -24.47 -4.79 12.04
CA VAL A 269 -23.46 -5.67 11.45
C VAL A 269 -22.09 -4.97 11.43
N MET A 270 -22.05 -3.69 11.08
CA MET A 270 -20.82 -2.90 11.10
C MET A 270 -20.21 -2.81 12.50
N GLU A 271 -21.00 -2.52 13.52
CA GLU A 271 -20.56 -2.46 14.92
C GLU A 271 -20.04 -3.83 15.42
N GLN A 272 -20.77 -4.90 15.12
CA GLN A 272 -20.36 -6.26 15.48
C GLN A 272 -19.02 -6.62 14.87
N ILE A 273 -18.81 -6.33 13.60
CA ILE A 273 -17.53 -6.61 12.91
C ILE A 273 -16.42 -5.74 13.52
N LEU A 274 -16.67 -4.45 13.79
CA LEU A 274 -15.66 -3.54 14.37
C LEU A 274 -15.23 -3.98 15.76
N SER A 275 -16.14 -4.55 16.56
CA SER A 275 -15.80 -5.01 17.91
C SER A 275 -14.72 -6.11 17.93
N ALA A 276 -14.61 -6.87 16.84
CA ALA A 276 -13.63 -7.95 16.69
C ALA A 276 -12.23 -7.46 16.27
N TYR A 277 -12.10 -6.18 15.88
CA TYR A 277 -10.84 -5.62 15.40
C TYR A 277 -10.18 -4.68 16.42
N SER A 278 -8.84 -4.65 16.39
CA SER A 278 -8.07 -3.65 17.14
C SER A 278 -8.35 -2.23 16.64
N PRO A 279 -8.17 -1.18 17.46
CA PRO A 279 -8.48 0.20 17.07
C PRO A 279 -7.84 0.65 15.76
N HIS A 280 -6.58 0.25 15.49
CA HIS A 280 -5.88 0.61 14.27
C HIS A 280 -6.40 -0.15 13.03
N GLU A 281 -6.89 -1.38 13.19
CA GLU A 281 -7.49 -2.13 12.09
C GLU A 281 -8.88 -1.58 11.71
N ARG A 282 -9.61 -0.99 12.68
CA ARG A 282 -10.94 -0.42 12.43
C ARG A 282 -10.93 0.67 11.37
N GLU A 283 -9.94 1.56 11.40
CA GLU A 283 -9.76 2.62 10.40
C GLU A 283 -9.63 2.04 8.98
N MET A 284 -8.74 1.07 8.81
CA MET A 284 -8.51 0.42 7.53
C MET A 284 -9.73 -0.38 7.07
N ARG A 285 -10.33 -1.19 7.97
CA ARG A 285 -11.45 -2.08 7.64
C ARG A 285 -12.72 -1.31 7.29
N ARG A 286 -13.00 -0.20 8.01
CA ARG A 286 -14.20 0.62 7.82
C ARG A 286 -14.06 1.64 6.70
N TYR A 287 -12.91 2.34 6.64
CA TYR A 287 -12.75 3.46 5.73
C TYR A 287 -11.92 3.15 4.49
N GLY A 288 -11.37 1.93 4.38
CA GLY A 288 -10.55 1.55 3.24
C GLY A 288 -9.30 2.41 3.09
N ARG A 289 -8.84 3.01 4.19
CA ARG A 289 -7.63 3.86 4.21
C ARG A 289 -6.45 3.07 4.76
N PRO A 290 -5.24 3.32 4.25
CA PRO A 290 -4.06 2.71 4.85
C PRO A 290 -4.00 3.06 6.32
N SER A 291 -3.91 2.05 7.17
CA SER A 291 -3.76 2.30 8.61
C SER A 291 -2.41 2.95 8.87
N ILE A 292 -2.45 4.14 9.46
CA ILE A 292 -1.28 4.78 10.04
C ILE A 292 -1.02 4.06 11.37
N GLY A 293 -0.43 2.87 11.35
CA GLY A 293 -0.15 2.15 12.59
C GLY A 293 -0.04 0.64 12.50
N SER A 294 -0.75 -0.06 11.60
CA SER A 294 -0.51 -1.49 11.41
C SER A 294 0.74 -1.70 10.56
N GLY A 295 1.80 -2.11 11.23
CA GLY A 295 3.08 -2.34 10.57
C GLY A 295 4.01 -1.13 10.51
N LEU A 296 3.59 0.10 10.83
CA LEU A 296 4.54 1.20 10.99
C LEU A 296 5.49 0.89 12.13
N ILE A 297 6.78 1.14 11.88
CA ILE A 297 7.80 0.96 12.91
C ILE A 297 7.68 2.07 13.94
N PHE A 298 7.41 3.30 13.50
CA PHE A 298 7.22 4.46 14.35
C PHE A 298 5.73 4.86 14.39
N PRO A 299 4.95 4.38 15.38
CA PRO A 299 3.52 4.69 15.50
C PRO A 299 3.27 6.07 16.15
N VAL A 300 4.10 7.04 15.82
CA VAL A 300 4.03 8.41 16.36
C VAL A 300 3.56 9.36 15.26
N PRO A 301 2.57 10.24 15.52
CA PRO A 301 2.14 11.23 14.55
C PRO A 301 3.30 12.15 14.12
N GLU A 302 3.40 12.40 12.81
CA GLU A 302 4.45 13.23 12.22
C GLU A 302 4.47 14.65 12.81
N GLU A 303 3.29 15.18 13.15
CA GLU A 303 3.11 16.51 13.76
C GLU A 303 3.83 16.65 15.11
N LYS A 304 4.07 15.53 15.81
CA LYS A 304 4.86 15.53 17.04
C LYS A 304 6.36 15.64 16.80
N LEU A 305 6.82 15.21 15.63
CA LEU A 305 8.23 15.16 15.25
C LEU A 305 8.67 16.40 14.50
N ILE A 306 7.81 16.96 13.68
CA ILE A 306 8.14 18.09 12.82
C ILE A 306 8.41 19.36 13.65
N THR A 307 9.44 20.07 13.28
CA THR A 307 9.78 21.41 13.84
C THR A 307 10.36 22.28 12.74
N ASP A 308 10.12 23.57 12.83
CA ASP A 308 10.80 24.51 11.94
C ASP A 308 12.31 24.54 12.22
N PRO A 309 13.15 24.81 11.21
CA PRO A 309 14.58 24.96 11.43
C PRO A 309 14.90 26.00 12.50
N ILE A 310 15.69 25.59 13.47
CA ILE A 310 16.18 26.45 14.53
C ILE A 310 17.69 26.66 14.40
N GLU A 311 18.22 27.70 14.99
CA GLU A 311 19.65 27.92 15.11
C GLU A 311 20.24 26.90 16.09
N LEU A 312 21.17 26.07 15.60
CA LEU A 312 21.84 25.06 16.41
C LEU A 312 22.97 25.72 17.22
N LYS A 313 22.91 25.67 18.54
CA LYS A 313 23.93 26.24 19.43
C LYS A 313 25.29 25.55 19.22
N ASP A 314 26.38 26.30 19.25
CA ASP A 314 27.74 25.79 19.00
C ASP A 314 28.18 24.70 20.01
N HIS A 315 27.67 24.74 21.24
CA HIS A 315 27.97 23.76 22.27
C HIS A 315 27.13 22.48 22.21
N TRP A 316 26.10 22.42 21.36
CA TRP A 316 25.34 21.20 21.19
C TRP A 316 26.20 20.15 20.50
N PRO A 317 26.38 18.95 21.08
CA PRO A 317 27.08 17.86 20.43
C PRO A 317 26.37 17.47 19.13
N ARG A 318 27.17 17.20 18.12
CA ARG A 318 26.68 16.80 16.78
C ARG A 318 27.26 15.45 16.37
N ILE A 319 26.49 14.69 15.66
CA ILE A 319 26.86 13.41 15.08
C ILE A 319 26.18 13.25 13.72
N ALA A 320 26.83 12.56 12.82
CA ALA A 320 26.24 12.10 11.57
C ALA A 320 26.29 10.57 11.50
N ALA A 321 25.49 9.99 10.65
CA ALA A 321 25.62 8.58 10.32
C ALA A 321 25.28 8.35 8.86
N ILE A 322 25.88 7.30 8.30
CA ILE A 322 25.70 6.88 6.92
C ILE A 322 25.14 5.46 6.86
N ASP A 323 24.26 5.22 5.92
CA ASP A 323 23.93 3.89 5.43
C ASP A 323 24.39 3.76 3.98
N PHE A 324 25.13 2.68 3.67
CA PHE A 324 25.77 2.51 2.38
C PHE A 324 24.83 1.82 1.38
N GLY A 325 24.73 2.34 0.18
CA GLY A 325 23.98 1.76 -0.91
C GLY A 325 24.60 2.05 -2.28
N TRP A 326 24.18 1.29 -3.28
CA TRP A 326 24.47 1.55 -4.68
C TRP A 326 23.19 1.64 -5.50
N ASP A 327 22.45 0.54 -5.63
CA ASP A 327 21.12 0.54 -6.23
C ASP A 327 20.08 1.13 -5.25
N HIS A 328 20.19 0.80 -3.97
CA HIS A 328 19.62 1.61 -2.88
C HIS A 328 20.45 2.88 -2.69
N PRO A 329 19.86 3.99 -2.26
CA PRO A 329 20.61 5.20 -2.02
C PRO A 329 21.64 5.02 -0.89
N THR A 330 22.83 5.60 -1.06
CA THR A 330 23.64 5.96 0.11
C THR A 330 22.96 7.11 0.81
N ALA A 331 22.63 6.95 2.10
CA ALA A 331 21.93 7.91 2.91
C ALA A 331 22.79 8.42 4.06
N VAL A 332 22.76 9.71 4.33
CA VAL A 332 23.46 10.34 5.46
C VAL A 332 22.50 11.24 6.20
N VAL A 333 22.55 11.20 7.52
CA VAL A 333 21.81 12.12 8.39
C VAL A 333 22.77 12.87 9.31
N TRP A 334 22.42 14.11 9.67
CA TRP A 334 23.14 14.91 10.63
C TRP A 334 22.20 15.26 11.79
N CYS A 335 22.68 15.01 13.00
CA CYS A 335 21.91 15.16 14.23
C CYS A 335 22.62 16.08 15.21
N ALA A 336 21.83 16.81 16.00
CA ALA A 336 22.30 17.65 17.12
C ALA A 336 21.56 17.26 18.39
N ILE A 337 22.22 17.38 19.53
CA ILE A 337 21.70 16.97 20.83
C ILE A 337 21.70 18.20 21.74
N ASP A 338 20.52 18.61 22.17
CA ASP A 338 20.37 19.56 23.25
C ASP A 338 20.35 18.79 24.57
N GLN A 339 21.48 18.84 25.28
CA GLN A 339 21.64 18.13 26.55
C GLN A 339 20.91 18.82 27.73
N GLU A 340 20.51 20.10 27.57
CA GLU A 340 19.80 20.86 28.62
C GLU A 340 18.32 20.46 28.62
N GLU A 341 17.71 20.29 27.42
CA GLU A 341 16.30 19.95 27.25
C GLU A 341 16.08 18.45 26.91
N ASP A 342 17.14 17.63 26.90
CA ASP A 342 17.14 16.20 26.48
C ASP A 342 16.53 15.99 25.10
N MET A 343 16.82 16.89 24.13
CA MET A 343 16.24 16.89 22.81
C MET A 343 17.22 16.37 21.78
N PHE A 344 16.72 15.49 20.89
CA PHE A 344 17.45 14.98 19.73
C PHE A 344 16.86 15.57 18.44
N TYR A 345 17.68 16.27 17.67
CA TYR A 345 17.28 16.90 16.41
C TYR A 345 17.92 16.22 15.23
N VAL A 346 17.13 15.83 14.22
CA VAL A 346 17.61 15.54 12.87
C VAL A 346 17.47 16.84 12.07
N TYR A 347 18.59 17.48 11.72
CA TYR A 347 18.58 18.82 11.14
C TYR A 347 18.99 18.87 9.67
N ASP A 348 19.63 17.82 9.15
CA ASP A 348 20.02 17.71 7.74
C ASP A 348 20.04 16.25 7.30
N CYS A 349 19.80 16.00 6.02
CA CYS A 349 19.91 14.68 5.43
C CYS A 349 20.37 14.78 3.95
N TYR A 350 20.93 13.68 3.46
CA TYR A 350 21.37 13.52 2.09
C TYR A 350 21.10 12.09 1.65
N ARG A 351 20.64 11.88 0.43
CA ARG A 351 20.59 10.56 -0.19
C ARG A 351 20.86 10.64 -1.68
N ALA A 352 21.60 9.66 -2.23
CA ALA A 352 21.81 9.50 -3.65
C ALA A 352 22.12 8.05 -4.00
N SER A 353 21.56 7.56 -5.12
CA SER A 353 21.85 6.23 -5.68
C SER A 353 22.85 6.35 -6.82
N LYS A 354 23.55 5.23 -7.12
CA LYS A 354 24.44 5.10 -8.28
C LYS A 354 25.53 6.18 -8.38
N ALA A 355 25.99 6.66 -7.24
CA ALA A 355 27.06 7.64 -7.15
C ALA A 355 28.30 7.01 -6.48
N SER A 356 29.49 7.47 -6.88
CA SER A 356 30.75 6.96 -6.33
C SER A 356 31.00 7.51 -4.91
N PRO A 357 31.83 6.84 -4.09
CA PRO A 357 32.23 7.33 -2.77
C PRO A 357 32.80 8.75 -2.78
N SER A 358 33.46 9.16 -3.86
CA SER A 358 34.01 10.52 -4.01
C SER A 358 32.89 11.57 -4.11
N VAL A 359 31.78 11.29 -4.78
CA VAL A 359 30.63 12.19 -4.89
C VAL A 359 29.95 12.35 -3.52
N HIS A 360 29.72 11.24 -2.82
CA HIS A 360 29.16 11.26 -1.47
C HIS A 360 30.10 12.00 -0.50
N ALA A 361 31.40 11.73 -0.55
CA ALA A 361 32.39 12.39 0.28
C ALA A 361 32.44 13.91 0.06
N GLN A 362 32.31 14.36 -1.20
CA GLN A 362 32.22 15.79 -1.50
C GLN A 362 31.01 16.43 -0.83
N ASN A 363 29.86 15.75 -0.86
CA ASN A 363 28.65 16.22 -0.22
C ASN A 363 28.79 16.23 1.30
N ILE A 364 29.34 15.18 1.90
CA ILE A 364 29.58 15.09 3.34
C ILE A 364 30.51 16.23 3.81
N ARG A 365 31.59 16.48 3.08
CA ARG A 365 32.59 17.52 3.40
C ARG A 365 32.09 18.96 3.24
N SER A 366 30.93 19.18 2.63
CA SER A 366 30.27 20.48 2.63
C SER A 366 29.67 20.87 3.99
N ARG A 367 29.67 19.94 4.96
CA ARG A 367 29.24 20.15 6.36
C ARG A 367 30.48 20.26 7.26
N PRO A 368 30.31 20.75 8.52
CA PRO A 368 31.43 20.94 9.44
C PRO A 368 32.27 19.67 9.65
N ALA A 369 33.56 19.75 9.39
CA ALA A 369 34.46 18.60 9.40
C ALA A 369 34.67 17.95 10.78
N PHE A 370 34.33 18.63 11.86
CA PHE A 370 34.46 18.09 13.22
C PHE A 370 33.41 17.01 13.51
N ILE A 371 32.29 16.97 12.80
CA ILE A 371 31.17 16.06 13.08
C ILE A 371 31.59 14.62 12.79
N PRO A 372 31.60 13.72 13.81
CA PRO A 372 31.92 12.32 13.61
C PRO A 372 30.79 11.61 12.87
N ILE A 373 31.15 10.62 12.06
CA ILE A 373 30.22 9.86 11.22
C ILE A 373 30.21 8.40 11.66
N ALA A 374 29.07 7.94 12.17
CA ALA A 374 28.82 6.53 12.47
C ALA A 374 28.46 5.77 11.18
N TYR A 375 28.77 4.49 11.11
CA TYR A 375 28.55 3.65 9.93
C TYR A 375 28.27 2.20 10.33
N PRO A 376 27.54 1.42 9.50
CA PRO A 376 27.22 0.02 9.79
C PRO A 376 28.44 -0.92 9.62
N HIS A 377 28.34 -2.14 10.15
CA HIS A 377 29.41 -3.13 10.19
C HIS A 377 29.97 -3.57 8.82
N ASP A 378 29.18 -3.47 7.76
CA ASP A 378 29.59 -3.78 6.40
C ASP A 378 30.54 -2.75 5.81
N GLY A 379 30.59 -1.53 6.36
CA GLY A 379 31.59 -0.52 6.00
C GLY A 379 33.06 -0.96 6.23
N ASN A 380 33.29 -1.96 7.09
CA ASN A 380 34.62 -2.53 7.35
C ASN A 380 34.97 -3.74 6.44
N ARG A 381 34.03 -4.23 5.64
CA ARG A 381 34.28 -5.38 4.78
C ARG A 381 35.28 -5.01 3.68
N ARG A 382 36.39 -5.76 3.64
CA ARG A 382 37.29 -5.76 2.49
C ARG A 382 36.66 -6.56 1.37
N ASP A 383 36.85 -6.12 0.14
CA ASP A 383 36.42 -6.92 -1.01
C ASP A 383 37.27 -8.21 -1.18
N SER A 384 36.87 -9.07 -2.13
CA SER A 384 37.58 -10.31 -2.43
C SER A 384 39.01 -10.09 -2.97
N MET A 385 39.37 -8.86 -3.37
CA MET A 385 40.69 -8.46 -3.84
C MET A 385 41.52 -7.82 -2.73
N GLY A 386 40.99 -7.71 -1.49
CA GLY A 386 41.70 -7.13 -0.35
C GLY A 386 41.72 -5.60 -0.31
N ASN A 387 40.89 -4.93 -1.12
CA ASN A 387 40.74 -3.48 -1.09
C ASN A 387 40.18 -2.98 0.27
N PRO A 388 40.54 -1.77 0.70
CA PRO A 388 40.03 -1.18 1.93
C PRO A 388 38.50 -1.15 1.98
N GLY A 389 37.95 -1.36 3.15
CA GLY A 389 36.48 -1.22 3.39
C GLY A 389 35.99 0.17 3.00
N LEU A 390 34.67 0.28 2.79
CA LEU A 390 34.06 1.57 2.41
C LEU A 390 34.39 2.67 3.40
N ALA A 391 34.34 2.40 4.70
CA ALA A 391 34.65 3.39 5.73
C ALA A 391 36.09 3.94 5.58
N ASP A 392 37.06 3.09 5.24
CA ASP A 392 38.44 3.52 5.02
C ASP A 392 38.59 4.38 3.75
N GLN A 393 37.86 4.05 2.69
CA GLN A 393 37.80 4.87 1.48
C GLN A 393 37.30 6.29 1.79
N TYR A 394 36.24 6.43 2.58
CA TYR A 394 35.72 7.74 2.98
C TYR A 394 36.67 8.49 3.90
N ARG A 395 37.42 7.80 4.80
CA ARG A 395 38.47 8.43 5.62
C ARG A 395 39.58 8.98 4.73
N VAL A 396 40.04 8.22 3.74
CA VAL A 396 41.02 8.71 2.76
C VAL A 396 40.50 9.93 1.98
N LEU A 397 39.22 9.99 1.71
CA LEU A 397 38.55 11.14 1.09
C LEU A 397 38.31 12.32 2.06
N GLY A 398 38.80 12.24 3.32
CA GLY A 398 38.76 13.30 4.29
C GLY A 398 37.45 13.42 5.08
N CYS A 399 36.63 12.37 5.13
CA CYS A 399 35.44 12.31 5.96
C CYS A 399 35.77 11.80 7.37
N ASN A 400 35.17 12.40 8.42
CA ASN A 400 35.46 12.12 9.82
C ASN A 400 34.69 10.88 10.34
N PHE A 401 34.99 9.70 9.77
CA PHE A 401 34.36 8.44 10.19
C PHE A 401 34.90 7.95 11.53
N LEU A 402 34.02 7.47 12.41
CA LEU A 402 34.42 6.79 13.64
C LEU A 402 35.37 5.63 13.34
N LEU A 403 36.25 5.29 14.30
CA LEU A 403 37.20 4.18 14.12
C LEU A 403 36.50 2.83 14.00
N ASP A 404 35.51 2.62 14.86
CA ASP A 404 34.71 1.41 14.91
C ASP A 404 33.33 1.64 14.28
N HIS A 405 32.76 0.55 13.73
CA HIS A 405 31.41 0.57 13.23
C HIS A 405 30.37 0.74 14.37
N PHE A 406 29.19 1.17 14.01
CA PHE A 406 28.06 1.32 14.90
C PHE A 406 27.76 0.03 15.68
N THR A 407 27.48 0.17 16.97
CA THR A 407 26.85 -0.84 17.83
C THR A 407 25.86 -0.15 18.78
N ASN A 408 24.82 -0.86 19.19
CA ASN A 408 23.99 -0.38 20.30
C ASN A 408 24.84 -0.18 21.55
N PRO A 409 24.46 0.68 22.50
CA PRO A 409 25.13 0.76 23.79
C PRO A 409 25.18 -0.61 24.47
N PRO A 410 26.32 -1.01 25.06
CA PRO A 410 26.40 -2.27 25.79
C PRO A 410 25.45 -2.28 26.99
N ALA A 411 24.81 -3.41 27.23
CA ALA A 411 23.99 -3.62 28.42
C ALA A 411 24.87 -3.60 29.67
N LEU A 412 24.23 -3.38 30.82
CA LEU A 412 24.96 -3.29 32.13
C LEU A 412 25.73 -4.60 32.36
N GLY A 413 27.06 -4.54 32.41
CA GLY A 413 27.95 -5.70 32.60
C GLY A 413 28.47 -6.33 31.31
N GLU A 414 28.10 -5.82 30.14
CA GLU A 414 28.60 -6.29 28.84
C GLU A 414 29.69 -5.34 28.29
N ASN A 415 30.71 -5.91 27.65
CA ASN A 415 31.81 -5.12 27.06
C ASN A 415 31.55 -4.74 25.59
N LYS A 416 30.52 -5.31 24.94
CA LYS A 416 30.17 -5.03 23.53
C LYS A 416 28.67 -4.84 23.40
N GLY A 417 28.31 -3.82 22.63
CA GLY A 417 26.92 -3.59 22.27
C GLY A 417 26.42 -4.57 21.18
N SER A 418 25.11 -4.79 21.15
CA SER A 418 24.46 -5.60 20.13
C SER A 418 24.32 -4.84 18.79
N ASN A 419 24.03 -5.56 17.71
CA ASN A 419 23.61 -4.99 16.42
C ASN A 419 22.11 -5.14 16.19
N SER A 420 21.34 -5.36 17.27
CA SER A 420 19.89 -5.55 17.23
C SER A 420 19.19 -4.29 16.68
N ILE A 421 18.43 -4.47 15.60
CA ILE A 421 17.62 -3.38 15.03
C ILE A 421 16.53 -2.97 16.02
N GLU A 422 15.92 -3.96 16.69
CA GLU A 422 14.78 -3.76 17.58
C GLU A 422 15.10 -2.86 18.77
N GLU A 423 16.25 -3.05 19.40
CA GLU A 423 16.69 -2.22 20.53
C GLU A 423 16.79 -0.75 20.14
N GLY A 424 17.40 -0.48 18.99
CA GLY A 424 17.51 0.87 18.46
C GLY A 424 16.17 1.51 18.13
N LEU A 425 15.27 0.75 17.51
CA LEU A 425 13.93 1.23 17.17
C LEU A 425 13.09 1.51 18.40
N MET A 426 13.11 0.64 19.39
CA MET A 426 12.36 0.86 20.65
C MET A 426 12.84 2.08 21.43
N ALA A 427 14.14 2.31 21.46
CA ALA A 427 14.69 3.50 22.11
C ALA A 427 14.29 4.80 21.37
N MET A 428 14.28 4.78 20.02
CA MET A 428 13.79 5.91 19.22
C MET A 428 12.31 6.18 19.46
N ILE A 429 11.46 5.12 19.45
CA ILE A 429 10.01 5.24 19.71
C ILE A 429 9.75 5.90 21.05
N GLN A 430 10.43 5.46 22.10
CA GLN A 430 10.29 6.04 23.44
C GLN A 430 10.61 7.54 23.47
N LEU A 431 11.66 7.97 22.75
CA LEU A 431 12.04 9.38 22.69
C LEU A 431 11.03 10.19 21.85
N MET A 432 10.54 9.62 20.75
CA MET A 432 9.52 10.23 19.89
C MET A 432 8.18 10.40 20.66
N GLU A 433 7.77 9.39 21.42
CA GLU A 433 6.54 9.44 22.24
C GLU A 433 6.61 10.51 23.33
N LYS A 434 7.77 10.69 23.95
CA LYS A 434 8.03 11.75 24.92
C LYS A 434 8.00 13.16 24.29
N GLY A 435 8.11 13.27 22.96
CA GLY A 435 8.20 14.54 22.24
C GLY A 435 9.61 15.12 22.16
N ASN A 436 10.63 14.37 22.60
CA ASN A 436 12.03 14.76 22.68
C ASN A 436 12.85 14.41 21.42
N PHE A 437 12.18 13.94 20.35
CA PHE A 437 12.77 13.68 19.05
C PHE A 437 12.15 14.64 18.02
N LYS A 438 12.96 15.47 17.38
CA LYS A 438 12.51 16.46 16.41
C LYS A 438 13.25 16.34 15.09
N VAL A 439 12.54 16.65 14.02
CA VAL A 439 13.05 16.63 12.64
C VAL A 439 12.68 17.94 11.97
N PHE A 440 13.63 18.57 11.30
CA PHE A 440 13.37 19.84 10.62
C PHE A 440 12.39 19.67 9.47
N SER A 441 11.42 20.56 9.40
CA SER A 441 10.33 20.56 8.40
C SER A 441 10.83 20.58 6.96
N THR A 442 12.05 20.99 6.72
CA THR A 442 12.71 21.02 5.40
C THR A 442 13.15 19.64 4.88
N LEU A 443 13.16 18.59 5.73
CA LEU A 443 13.70 17.28 5.40
C LEU A 443 12.63 16.36 4.77
N GLY A 444 12.09 16.77 3.63
CA GLY A 444 11.01 16.04 2.94
C GLY A 444 11.35 14.59 2.62
N ASP A 445 12.61 14.29 2.24
CA ASP A 445 13.07 12.93 1.96
C ASP A 445 13.05 12.03 3.20
N TRP A 446 13.39 12.58 4.37
CA TRP A 446 13.33 11.86 5.65
C TRP A 446 11.89 11.50 6.01
N PHE A 447 10.97 12.46 5.88
CA PHE A 447 9.55 12.21 6.15
C PHE A 447 8.92 11.25 5.13
N GLU A 448 9.38 11.23 3.89
CA GLU A 448 8.94 10.24 2.90
C GLU A 448 9.27 8.81 3.37
N GLU A 449 10.50 8.56 3.82
CA GLU A 449 10.91 7.24 4.33
C GLU A 449 10.23 6.91 5.66
N PHE A 450 10.10 7.88 6.57
CA PHE A 450 9.40 7.71 7.85
C PHE A 450 7.97 7.18 7.66
N ARG A 451 7.21 7.72 6.71
CA ARG A 451 5.84 7.27 6.39
C ARG A 451 5.80 5.87 5.80
N MET A 452 6.86 5.42 5.16
CA MET A 452 6.94 4.13 4.50
C MET A 452 7.63 3.05 5.33
N TYR A 453 8.28 3.42 6.42
CA TYR A 453 9.05 2.49 7.24
C TYR A 453 8.12 1.57 8.03
N HIS A 454 8.03 0.32 7.60
CA HIS A 454 7.01 -0.62 8.11
C HIS A 454 7.54 -2.03 8.31
N ARG A 455 6.72 -2.85 9.01
CA ARG A 455 6.96 -4.29 9.22
C ARG A 455 6.00 -5.11 8.38
N LYS A 456 6.47 -6.25 7.92
CA LYS A 456 5.64 -7.29 7.31
C LYS A 456 5.96 -8.63 7.98
N GLY A 457 4.95 -9.31 8.51
CA GLY A 457 5.16 -10.56 9.25
C GLY A 457 6.10 -10.42 10.46
N GLY A 458 6.07 -9.28 11.16
CA GLY A 458 6.91 -8.97 12.32
C GLY A 458 8.34 -8.55 11.99
N LYS A 459 8.77 -8.59 10.73
CA LYS A 459 10.12 -8.18 10.30
C LYS A 459 10.08 -6.80 9.62
N VAL A 460 11.10 -5.99 9.86
CA VAL A 460 11.33 -4.73 9.15
C VAL A 460 11.46 -5.02 7.67
N VAL A 461 10.73 -4.28 6.83
CA VAL A 461 10.85 -4.38 5.37
C VAL A 461 11.99 -3.48 4.92
N PRO A 462 13.05 -4.03 4.29
CA PRO A 462 14.19 -3.25 3.80
C PRO A 462 13.83 -2.56 2.47
N PHE A 463 12.98 -1.54 2.56
CA PHE A 463 12.51 -0.78 1.41
C PHE A 463 12.37 0.68 1.76
N LYS A 464 13.15 1.54 1.11
CA LYS A 464 13.25 2.98 1.41
C LYS A 464 13.39 3.22 2.92
N ASP A 465 14.37 2.58 3.50
CA ASP A 465 14.69 2.65 4.94
C ASP A 465 16.11 3.16 5.21
N ASP A 466 16.76 3.68 4.17
CA ASP A 466 18.17 4.09 4.20
C ASP A 466 18.40 5.28 5.16
N LEU A 467 17.55 6.32 5.09
CA LEU A 467 17.58 7.45 6.04
C LEU A 467 17.11 7.04 7.45
N MET A 468 16.18 6.09 7.54
CA MET A 468 15.73 5.55 8.84
C MET A 468 16.84 4.73 9.51
N SER A 469 17.54 3.90 8.74
CA SER A 469 18.72 3.16 9.20
C SER A 469 19.86 4.09 9.63
N ALA A 470 20.19 5.09 8.80
CA ALA A 470 21.20 6.10 9.15
C ALA A 470 20.78 6.87 10.44
N THR A 471 19.50 7.24 10.58
CA THR A 471 19.01 7.92 11.79
C THR A 471 19.17 7.05 13.03
N ARG A 472 18.87 5.75 12.94
CA ARG A 472 19.08 4.79 14.02
C ARG A 472 20.56 4.68 14.39
N TYR A 473 21.47 4.64 13.41
CA TYR A 473 22.92 4.61 13.68
C TYR A 473 23.39 5.89 14.39
N ALA A 474 22.95 7.05 13.94
CA ALA A 474 23.26 8.32 14.60
C ALA A 474 22.74 8.35 16.03
N PHE A 475 21.47 7.97 16.23
CA PHE A 475 20.82 7.95 17.53
C PHE A 475 21.54 7.03 18.53
N GLN A 476 21.87 5.83 18.14
CA GLN A 476 22.58 4.87 19.01
C GLN A 476 24.06 5.23 19.24
N SER A 477 24.63 6.06 18.36
CA SER A 477 26.01 6.53 18.46
C SER A 477 26.14 7.91 19.11
N GLN A 478 25.07 8.49 19.69
CA GLN A 478 25.09 9.83 20.30
C GLN A 478 26.17 10.02 21.37
N ARG A 479 26.62 8.92 22.02
CA ARG A 479 27.73 8.92 22.94
C ARG A 479 29.09 9.39 22.36
N PHE A 480 29.20 9.37 21.01
CA PHE A 480 30.37 9.83 20.27
C PHE A 480 30.18 11.22 19.65
N ALA A 481 29.06 11.86 19.92
CA ALA A 481 28.78 13.21 19.42
C ALA A 481 29.74 14.21 20.08
N ILE A 482 30.25 15.17 19.31
CA ILE A 482 31.16 16.23 19.78
C ILE A 482 30.63 17.62 19.42
N SER A 483 30.91 18.59 20.27
CA SER A 483 30.62 20.00 20.02
C SER A 483 31.73 20.68 19.21
N GLY A 484 31.34 21.64 18.37
CA GLY A 484 32.28 22.37 17.50
C GLY A 484 33.17 23.34 18.17
N LYS A 485 32.74 23.89 19.32
CA LYS A 485 33.51 24.73 20.20
C LYS A 485 33.18 24.35 21.63
N ASP A 486 34.18 24.03 22.42
CA ASP A 486 34.04 23.94 23.86
C ASP A 486 34.38 25.31 24.47
N PRO A 487 33.37 26.11 24.87
CA PRO A 487 33.63 27.48 25.34
C PRO A 487 34.32 27.53 26.68
N LYS A 488 34.41 26.40 27.39
CA LYS A 488 34.86 26.40 28.81
C LYS A 488 36.31 25.95 29.02
N TRP A 489 36.92 25.25 28.07
CA TRP A 489 38.26 24.65 28.27
C TRP A 489 39.39 25.33 27.48
N THR A 490 39.13 26.42 26.74
CA THR A 490 40.16 27.20 26.03
C THR A 490 40.78 28.31 26.85
N LYS A 491 40.35 28.54 28.09
CA LYS A 491 41.09 29.38 29.00
C LYS A 491 42.16 28.54 29.67
N GLU A 492 43.43 28.81 29.36
CA GLU A 492 44.53 28.34 30.17
C GLU A 492 44.23 28.66 31.64
N ILE A 493 44.29 27.63 32.50
CA ILE A 493 44.19 27.83 33.94
C ILE A 493 45.46 28.54 34.34
N GLU A 494 45.39 29.86 34.49
CA GLU A 494 46.47 30.62 35.15
C GLU A 494 46.56 30.18 36.62
N TYR A 495 47.49 29.29 36.91
CA TYR A 495 47.87 29.00 38.26
C TYR A 495 48.49 30.25 38.84
N LYS A 496 47.80 30.99 39.73
CA LYS A 496 48.42 32.02 40.56
C LYS A 496 49.50 31.34 41.41
N ASN A 497 50.73 31.65 41.07
CA ASN A 497 51.86 31.20 41.83
C ASN A 497 51.77 31.85 43.24
N TYR A 498 51.24 31.16 44.24
CA TYR A 498 51.35 31.52 45.63
C TYR A 498 52.76 31.08 46.01
N GLY A 499 53.73 32.04 45.98
CA GLY A 499 55.06 31.81 46.44
C GLY A 499 55.04 31.34 47.91
N ILE A 500 55.40 30.09 48.11
CA ILE A 500 55.75 29.57 49.39
C ILE A 500 57.18 30.01 49.58
N VAL A 501 57.43 30.99 50.57
CA VAL A 501 58.68 31.32 51.07
C VAL A 501 59.02 30.32 52.16
#